data_6728dac85a31a44a28f68da2fe1d78fa
#
_entry.id   6728dac85a31a44a28f68da2fe1d78fa
#
_cell.length_a   1.000
_cell.length_b   1.000
_cell.length_c   1.000
_cell.angle_alpha   90.00
_cell.angle_beta   90.00
_cell.angle_gamma   90.00
#
_symmetry.space_group_name_H-M   'P 1'
#
loop_
_entity.id
_entity.type
_entity.pdbx_description
1 polymer ?
#
loop_
_entity_poly.entity_id
_entity_poly.type
_entity_poly.pdbx_seq_one_letter_code
_entity_poly.pdbx_strand_id
1 'polypeptide(L)'
;MTMPLADLTVVEVSSFVAAPLCGLTLSQLGAEVIRVDPIGGASDVRRWPLAASGTSIYWTGLNKGKRSATIDLRSPEGQELIRRLIVEGDGVVVTNAAGLSWLSFEQLATTRADVIHVQLLGRGDGSTGVDYTVNAATGFPLVTGPANQAGPINHVLPAWDVCCGLYAALAVVAAVRRRDQSGVGAKISIALEDVALATAGNLGWLLSLIHI
;
A
#
# COMPACT_ATOMS: atom_id res chain seq x y z
N MET A 1 -6.85 27.35 -6.26
CA MET A 1 -6.11 26.85 -5.09
C MET A 1 -5.23 25.69 -5.58
N THR A 2 -3.95 25.71 -5.27
CA THR A 2 -3.03 24.60 -5.55
C THR A 2 -3.38 23.43 -4.63
N MET A 3 -3.36 22.21 -5.14
CA MET A 3 -3.61 21.01 -4.34
C MET A 3 -2.47 20.80 -3.33
N PRO A 4 -2.74 20.23 -2.14
CA PRO A 4 -1.74 20.12 -1.07
C PRO A 4 -0.46 19.40 -1.43
N LEU A 5 -0.51 18.43 -2.35
CA LEU A 5 0.64 17.62 -2.78
C LEU A 5 0.96 17.81 -4.27
N ALA A 6 0.63 18.99 -4.86
CA ALA A 6 0.81 19.23 -6.30
C ALA A 6 2.29 19.25 -6.73
N ASP A 7 3.21 19.35 -5.80
CA ASP A 7 4.66 19.34 -5.98
C ASP A 7 5.31 17.99 -5.66
N LEU A 8 4.50 16.94 -5.39
CA LEU A 8 4.99 15.62 -5.00
C LEU A 8 4.79 14.60 -6.10
N THR A 9 5.86 13.93 -6.50
CA THR A 9 5.86 12.75 -7.37
C THR A 9 6.11 11.48 -6.55
N VAL A 10 5.26 10.47 -6.74
CA VAL A 10 5.33 9.17 -6.06
C VAL A 10 5.42 8.06 -7.09
N VAL A 11 6.40 7.18 -6.98
CA VAL A 11 6.48 5.96 -7.78
C VAL A 11 5.80 4.82 -7.02
N GLU A 12 4.84 4.17 -7.64
CA GLU A 12 4.07 3.08 -7.07
C GLU A 12 4.34 1.77 -7.82
N VAL A 13 4.95 0.79 -7.13
CA VAL A 13 5.15 -0.57 -7.65
C VAL A 13 4.29 -1.52 -6.83
N SER A 14 3.06 -1.75 -7.26
CA SER A 14 2.05 -2.32 -6.38
C SER A 14 1.04 -3.22 -7.08
N SER A 15 0.26 -3.94 -6.27
CA SER A 15 -0.90 -4.72 -6.73
C SER A 15 -2.00 -4.75 -5.66
N PHE A 16 -3.18 -5.22 -6.05
CA PHE A 16 -4.36 -5.41 -5.22
C PHE A 16 -4.96 -4.12 -4.64
N VAL A 17 -4.97 -3.92 -3.30
CA VAL A 17 -5.77 -2.87 -2.65
C VAL A 17 -4.92 -1.87 -1.90
N ALA A 18 -4.21 -2.30 -0.87
CA ALA A 18 -3.63 -1.41 0.13
C ALA A 18 -2.66 -0.36 -0.47
N ALA A 19 -1.66 -0.81 -1.23
CA ALA A 19 -0.72 0.11 -1.86
C ALA A 19 -1.36 0.92 -2.99
N PRO A 20 -2.21 0.35 -3.88
CA PRO A 20 -2.96 1.16 -4.85
C PRO A 20 -3.87 2.20 -4.21
N LEU A 21 -4.50 1.92 -3.07
CA LEU A 21 -5.32 2.88 -2.35
C LEU A 21 -4.46 4.01 -1.75
N CYS A 22 -3.26 3.70 -1.27
CA CYS A 22 -2.30 4.72 -0.84
C CYS A 22 -2.02 5.71 -1.99
N GLY A 23 -1.60 5.20 -3.16
CA GLY A 23 -1.34 6.04 -4.33
C GLY A 23 -2.57 6.81 -4.81
N LEU A 24 -3.75 6.19 -4.81
CA LEU A 24 -5.00 6.89 -5.13
C LEU A 24 -5.27 8.05 -4.16
N THR A 25 -5.10 7.83 -2.86
CA THR A 25 -5.31 8.88 -1.83
C THR A 25 -4.34 10.04 -2.04
N LEU A 26 -3.07 9.76 -2.29
CA LEU A 26 -2.07 10.78 -2.59
C LEU A 26 -2.39 11.55 -3.89
N SER A 27 -2.82 10.84 -4.93
CA SER A 27 -3.26 11.46 -6.20
C SER A 27 -4.48 12.37 -6.00
N GLN A 28 -5.43 11.97 -5.17
CA GLN A 28 -6.59 12.81 -4.81
C GLN A 28 -6.21 14.07 -4.02
N LEU A 29 -5.06 14.05 -3.35
CA LEU A 29 -4.47 15.21 -2.67
C LEU A 29 -3.58 16.05 -3.60
N GLY A 30 -3.42 15.65 -4.86
CA GLY A 30 -2.72 16.39 -5.90
C GLY A 30 -1.36 15.84 -6.30
N ALA A 31 -0.85 14.79 -5.65
CA ALA A 31 0.42 14.18 -6.01
C ALA A 31 0.36 13.54 -7.42
N GLU A 32 1.45 13.67 -8.16
CA GLU A 32 1.66 12.90 -9.38
C GLU A 32 2.08 11.47 -9.00
N VAL A 33 1.19 10.51 -9.19
CA VAL A 33 1.48 9.10 -8.89
C VAL A 33 1.76 8.36 -10.20
N ILE A 34 2.95 7.80 -10.31
CA ILE A 34 3.39 6.98 -11.44
C ILE A 34 3.29 5.52 -11.02
N ARG A 35 2.23 4.85 -11.44
CA ARG A 35 2.07 3.41 -11.24
C ARG A 35 2.91 2.64 -12.26
N VAL A 36 3.73 1.73 -11.78
CA VAL A 36 4.54 0.84 -12.60
C VAL A 36 3.96 -0.57 -12.53
N ASP A 37 3.55 -1.08 -13.68
CA ASP A 37 3.08 -2.45 -13.85
C ASP A 37 4.09 -3.27 -14.69
N PRO A 38 4.18 -4.59 -14.49
CA PRO A 38 4.95 -5.47 -15.38
C PRO A 38 4.36 -5.50 -16.79
N ILE A 39 5.14 -5.91 -17.79
CA ILE A 39 4.66 -6.12 -19.15
C ILE A 39 3.47 -7.10 -19.13
N GLY A 40 2.36 -6.71 -19.70
CA GLY A 40 1.10 -7.47 -19.68
C GLY A 40 0.18 -7.13 -18.49
N GLY A 41 0.59 -6.21 -17.62
CA GLY A 41 -0.17 -5.76 -16.45
C GLY A 41 0.08 -6.61 -15.20
N ALA A 42 -0.20 -6.05 -14.04
CA ALA A 42 -0.17 -6.76 -12.76
C ALA A 42 -1.33 -7.78 -12.67
N SER A 43 -1.27 -8.67 -11.69
CA SER A 43 -2.25 -9.76 -11.51
C SER A 43 -3.69 -9.27 -11.28
N ASP A 44 -3.86 -8.05 -10.81
CA ASP A 44 -5.14 -7.41 -10.50
C ASP A 44 -5.77 -6.65 -11.70
N VAL A 45 -5.04 -6.47 -12.81
CA VAL A 45 -5.57 -5.81 -14.03
C VAL A 45 -6.80 -6.52 -14.59
N ARG A 46 -6.88 -7.84 -14.40
CA ARG A 46 -8.00 -8.67 -14.84
C ARG A 46 -8.85 -9.21 -13.68
N ARG A 47 -8.70 -8.65 -12.49
CA ARG A 47 -9.47 -9.08 -11.33
C ARG A 47 -10.96 -8.74 -11.50
N TRP A 48 -11.81 -9.72 -11.22
CA TRP A 48 -13.26 -9.55 -11.20
C TRP A 48 -13.69 -8.57 -10.08
N PRO A 49 -14.76 -7.74 -10.27
CA PRO A 49 -15.66 -7.72 -11.43
C PRO A 49 -15.08 -7.02 -12.66
N LEU A 50 -15.51 -7.47 -13.84
CA LEU A 50 -15.09 -6.91 -15.12
C LEU A 50 -16.20 -6.08 -15.75
N ALA A 51 -15.83 -4.98 -16.40
CA ALA A 51 -16.70 -4.25 -17.31
C ALA A 51 -16.95 -5.05 -18.59
N ALA A 52 -17.92 -4.67 -19.40
CA ALA A 52 -18.19 -5.29 -20.69
C ALA A 52 -16.99 -5.27 -21.65
N SER A 53 -16.08 -4.32 -21.48
CA SER A 53 -14.80 -4.23 -22.20
C SER A 53 -13.75 -5.25 -21.76
N GLY A 54 -14.01 -6.05 -20.71
CA GLY A 54 -13.03 -6.94 -20.10
C GLY A 54 -12.08 -6.24 -19.11
N THR A 55 -12.22 -4.95 -18.88
CA THR A 55 -11.40 -4.18 -17.93
C THR A 55 -11.88 -4.40 -16.50
N SER A 56 -10.98 -4.63 -15.59
CA SER A 56 -11.31 -4.73 -14.15
C SER A 56 -11.86 -3.41 -13.61
N ILE A 57 -13.09 -3.43 -13.13
CA ILE A 57 -13.70 -2.29 -12.45
C ILE A 57 -12.96 -2.01 -11.15
N TYR A 58 -12.51 -3.05 -10.49
CA TYR A 58 -11.74 -2.98 -9.26
C TYR A 58 -10.39 -2.25 -9.45
N TRP A 59 -9.60 -2.69 -10.44
CA TRP A 59 -8.32 -2.05 -10.77
C TRP A 59 -8.51 -0.59 -11.20
N THR A 60 -9.49 -0.33 -12.06
CA THR A 60 -9.82 1.03 -12.53
C THR A 60 -10.19 1.94 -11.37
N GLY A 61 -10.98 1.44 -10.41
CA GLY A 61 -11.40 2.20 -9.24
C GLY A 61 -10.23 2.69 -8.38
N LEU A 62 -9.22 1.82 -8.18
CA LEU A 62 -8.05 2.10 -7.34
C LEU A 62 -6.92 2.87 -8.06
N ASN A 63 -6.97 2.94 -9.39
CA ASN A 63 -5.85 3.52 -10.17
C ASN A 63 -6.24 4.74 -11.01
N LYS A 64 -7.48 5.23 -10.89
CA LYS A 64 -7.91 6.47 -11.53
C LYS A 64 -7.05 7.66 -11.07
N GLY A 65 -6.73 8.55 -12.01
CA GLY A 65 -5.93 9.76 -11.73
C GLY A 65 -4.42 9.51 -11.66
N LYS A 66 -3.95 8.27 -11.72
CA LYS A 66 -2.52 7.94 -11.79
C LYS A 66 -2.02 7.92 -13.23
N ARG A 67 -0.74 8.19 -13.40
CA ARG A 67 -0.04 7.84 -14.65
C ARG A 67 0.35 6.36 -14.60
N SER A 68 0.37 5.71 -15.75
CA SER A 68 0.72 4.29 -15.87
C SER A 68 1.97 4.13 -16.73
N ALA A 69 2.93 3.36 -16.24
CA ALA A 69 4.10 2.92 -16.97
C ALA A 69 4.16 1.39 -16.95
N THR A 70 4.42 0.78 -18.10
CA THR A 70 4.60 -0.68 -18.20
C THR A 70 6.07 -0.95 -18.45
N ILE A 71 6.73 -1.63 -17.50
CA ILE A 71 8.18 -1.83 -17.49
C ILE A 71 8.49 -3.30 -17.19
N ASP A 72 9.51 -3.88 -17.83
CA ASP A 72 9.99 -5.20 -17.46
C ASP A 72 10.77 -5.16 -16.14
N LEU A 73 10.11 -5.57 -15.05
CA LEU A 73 10.68 -5.60 -13.70
C LEU A 73 11.82 -6.62 -13.54
N ARG A 74 12.02 -7.51 -14.52
CA ARG A 74 13.05 -8.55 -14.47
C ARG A 74 14.33 -8.14 -15.21
N SER A 75 14.22 -7.20 -16.17
CA SER A 75 15.39 -6.73 -16.90
C SER A 75 16.17 -5.70 -16.09
N PRO A 76 17.51 -5.73 -16.15
CA PRO A 76 18.36 -4.69 -15.51
C PRO A 76 18.01 -3.28 -15.97
N GLU A 77 17.69 -3.12 -17.25
CA GLU A 77 17.32 -1.83 -17.85
C GLU A 77 16.00 -1.31 -17.28
N GLY A 78 15.01 -2.21 -17.11
CA GLY A 78 13.72 -1.85 -16.51
C GLY A 78 13.86 -1.48 -15.04
N GLN A 79 14.68 -2.22 -14.29
CA GLN A 79 14.99 -1.93 -12.89
C GLN A 79 15.69 -0.57 -12.75
N GLU A 80 16.67 -0.30 -13.60
CA GLU A 80 17.36 0.99 -13.62
C GLU A 80 16.44 2.14 -13.98
N LEU A 81 15.53 1.95 -14.94
CA LEU A 81 14.54 2.97 -15.29
C LEU A 81 13.64 3.33 -14.11
N ILE A 82 13.16 2.32 -13.36
CA ILE A 82 12.33 2.57 -12.17
C ILE A 82 13.16 3.26 -11.08
N ARG A 83 14.40 2.82 -10.86
CA ARG A 83 15.30 3.45 -9.90
C ARG A 83 15.50 4.93 -10.24
N ARG A 84 15.70 5.26 -11.51
CA ARG A 84 15.84 6.64 -11.99
C ARG A 84 14.56 7.44 -11.77
N LEU A 85 13.38 6.89 -12.09
CA LEU A 85 12.10 7.54 -11.82
C LEU A 85 11.95 7.93 -10.33
N ILE A 86 12.43 7.09 -9.42
CA ILE A 86 12.40 7.37 -7.98
C ILE A 86 13.44 8.43 -7.61
N VAL A 87 14.69 8.21 -8.00
CA VAL A 87 15.84 9.01 -7.54
C VAL A 87 15.87 10.40 -8.17
N GLU A 88 15.56 10.51 -9.46
CA GLU A 88 15.50 11.77 -10.20
C GLU A 88 14.18 12.53 -9.98
N GLY A 89 13.12 11.83 -9.55
CA GLY A 89 11.87 12.43 -9.06
C GLY A 89 12.00 12.93 -7.62
N ASP A 90 10.93 12.82 -6.83
CA ASP A 90 10.93 13.29 -5.43
C ASP A 90 11.43 12.25 -4.42
N GLY A 91 11.97 11.12 -4.88
CA GLY A 91 12.52 10.10 -4.00
C GLY A 91 11.48 9.39 -3.14
N VAL A 92 10.23 9.31 -3.59
CA VAL A 92 9.17 8.64 -2.85
C VAL A 92 8.72 7.39 -3.60
N VAL A 93 8.76 6.26 -2.92
CA VAL A 93 8.28 4.98 -3.46
C VAL A 93 7.35 4.28 -2.48
N VAL A 94 6.24 3.76 -3.02
CA VAL A 94 5.26 2.93 -2.31
C VAL A 94 5.18 1.58 -2.99
N THR A 95 5.34 0.50 -2.22
CA THR A 95 5.32 -0.85 -2.77
C THR A 95 4.72 -1.86 -1.80
N ASN A 96 4.07 -2.89 -2.34
CA ASN A 96 3.75 -4.13 -1.64
C ASN A 96 4.36 -5.35 -2.36
N ALA A 97 5.24 -5.12 -3.32
CA ALA A 97 5.93 -6.19 -4.01
C ALA A 97 6.99 -6.82 -3.10
N ALA A 98 6.96 -8.16 -3.02
CA ALA A 98 7.94 -8.93 -2.29
C ALA A 98 9.12 -9.34 -3.20
N GLY A 99 10.30 -9.51 -2.59
CA GLY A 99 11.46 -10.08 -3.29
C GLY A 99 12.17 -9.16 -4.27
N LEU A 100 11.83 -7.87 -4.32
CA LEU A 100 12.50 -6.89 -5.17
C LEU A 100 13.67 -6.25 -4.42
N SER A 101 14.78 -6.97 -4.26
CA SER A 101 15.98 -6.50 -3.54
C SER A 101 16.54 -5.21 -4.13
N TRP A 102 16.48 -5.05 -5.45
CA TRP A 102 16.94 -3.85 -6.17
C TRP A 102 16.10 -2.60 -5.85
N LEU A 103 14.86 -2.78 -5.35
CA LEU A 103 13.95 -1.69 -4.95
C LEU A 103 14.00 -1.43 -3.44
N SER A 104 14.89 -2.06 -2.69
CA SER A 104 14.98 -1.87 -1.24
C SER A 104 15.40 -0.46 -0.86
N PHE A 105 15.02 -0.04 0.35
CA PHE A 105 15.45 1.25 0.89
C PHE A 105 16.98 1.40 0.86
N GLU A 106 17.70 0.36 1.25
CA GLU A 106 19.17 0.34 1.31
C GLU A 106 19.79 0.61 -0.06
N GLN A 107 19.26 0.00 -1.11
CA GLN A 107 19.74 0.21 -2.47
C GLN A 107 19.43 1.63 -2.98
N LEU A 108 18.24 2.12 -2.76
CA LEU A 108 17.85 3.47 -3.16
C LEU A 108 18.62 4.54 -2.40
N ALA A 109 18.84 4.34 -1.10
CA ALA A 109 19.54 5.28 -0.22
C ALA A 109 21.03 5.45 -0.59
N THR A 110 21.63 4.49 -1.29
CA THR A 110 23.02 4.65 -1.82
C THR A 110 23.15 5.80 -2.82
N THR A 111 22.06 6.09 -3.54
CA THR A 111 22.04 7.14 -4.58
C THR A 111 21.28 8.38 -4.12
N ARG A 112 20.24 8.20 -3.29
CA ARG A 112 19.43 9.29 -2.76
C ARG A 112 19.21 9.10 -1.26
N ALA A 113 20.01 9.78 -0.44
CA ALA A 113 20.02 9.61 1.01
C ALA A 113 18.70 10.01 1.70
N ASP A 114 17.93 10.93 1.10
CA ASP A 114 16.65 11.42 1.60
C ASP A 114 15.43 10.66 1.05
N VAL A 115 15.64 9.47 0.47
CA VAL A 115 14.56 8.63 -0.08
C VAL A 115 13.53 8.26 0.99
N ILE A 116 12.26 8.30 0.62
CA ILE A 116 11.14 7.80 1.42
C ILE A 116 10.64 6.51 0.78
N HIS A 117 10.82 5.40 1.48
CA HIS A 117 10.42 4.08 1.03
C HIS A 117 9.32 3.54 1.95
N VAL A 118 8.13 3.32 1.40
CA VAL A 118 6.98 2.78 2.14
C VAL A 118 6.67 1.38 1.61
N GLN A 119 6.89 0.38 2.46
CA GLN A 119 6.60 -1.03 2.20
C GLN A 119 5.33 -1.44 2.92
N LEU A 120 4.36 -1.97 2.19
CA LEU A 120 3.17 -2.61 2.77
C LEU A 120 3.37 -4.12 2.80
N LEU A 121 3.07 -4.71 3.93
CA LEU A 121 3.27 -6.13 4.22
C LEU A 121 1.96 -6.78 4.66
N GLY A 122 1.85 -8.09 4.51
CA GLY A 122 0.76 -8.86 5.10
C GLY A 122 0.90 -8.96 6.62
N ARG A 123 2.12 -9.33 7.06
CA ARG A 123 2.48 -9.51 8.47
C ARG A 123 3.80 -8.83 8.80
N GLY A 124 3.96 -8.43 10.06
CA GLY A 124 5.14 -7.72 10.54
C GLY A 124 6.44 -8.52 10.46
N ASP A 125 6.37 -9.84 10.49
CA ASP A 125 7.51 -10.76 10.32
C ASP A 125 7.90 -10.99 8.84
N GLY A 126 7.16 -10.37 7.90
CA GLY A 126 7.37 -10.53 6.45
C GLY A 126 6.72 -11.78 5.86
N SER A 127 6.06 -12.60 6.65
CA SER A 127 5.30 -13.74 6.14
C SER A 127 4.06 -13.30 5.34
N THR A 128 3.57 -14.19 4.48
CA THR A 128 2.42 -13.89 3.63
C THR A 128 1.15 -13.71 4.45
N GLY A 129 0.47 -12.61 4.19
CA GLY A 129 -0.86 -12.30 4.72
C GLY A 129 -1.64 -11.47 3.72
N VAL A 130 -2.92 -11.75 3.58
CA VAL A 130 -3.88 -10.94 2.83
C VAL A 130 -5.01 -10.55 3.77
N ASP A 131 -5.79 -9.55 3.41
CA ASP A 131 -6.86 -9.01 4.26
C ASP A 131 -7.67 -10.09 4.99
N TYR A 132 -8.24 -11.03 4.24
CA TYR A 132 -9.11 -12.07 4.82
C TYR A 132 -8.38 -13.06 5.74
N THR A 133 -7.11 -13.36 5.46
CA THR A 133 -6.32 -14.24 6.33
C THR A 133 -5.88 -13.52 7.60
N VAL A 134 -5.58 -12.25 7.52
CA VAL A 134 -5.32 -11.38 8.67
C VAL A 134 -6.59 -11.22 9.52
N ASN A 135 -7.73 -10.95 8.88
CA ASN A 135 -9.02 -10.84 9.56
C ASN A 135 -9.34 -12.11 10.38
N ALA A 136 -9.13 -13.29 9.76
CA ALA A 136 -9.32 -14.57 10.44
C ALA A 136 -8.34 -14.76 11.60
N ALA A 137 -7.05 -14.45 11.39
CA ALA A 137 -6.01 -14.63 12.40
C ALA A 137 -6.19 -13.72 13.62
N THR A 138 -6.76 -12.54 13.44
CA THR A 138 -6.99 -11.56 14.51
C THR A 138 -8.34 -11.71 15.20
N GLY A 139 -9.15 -12.72 14.82
CA GLY A 139 -10.37 -13.12 15.50
C GLY A 139 -11.62 -12.30 15.18
N PHE A 140 -11.56 -11.27 14.34
CA PHE A 140 -12.72 -10.45 13.98
C PHE A 140 -13.94 -11.23 13.46
N PRO A 141 -13.79 -12.31 12.68
CA PRO A 141 -14.92 -13.11 12.23
C PRO A 141 -15.73 -13.77 13.35
N LEU A 142 -15.11 -14.00 14.51
CA LEU A 142 -15.79 -14.59 15.66
C LEU A 142 -16.68 -13.61 16.41
N VAL A 143 -16.43 -12.31 16.26
CA VAL A 143 -17.21 -11.24 16.89
C VAL A 143 -18.07 -10.46 15.88
N THR A 144 -18.12 -10.94 14.63
CA THR A 144 -18.89 -10.33 13.55
C THR A 144 -20.18 -11.14 13.31
N GLY A 145 -21.28 -10.43 13.06
CA GLY A 145 -22.57 -11.03 12.71
C GLY A 145 -23.57 -11.05 13.86
N PRO A 146 -24.78 -11.59 13.64
CA PRO A 146 -25.84 -11.63 14.63
C PRO A 146 -25.54 -12.65 15.74
N ALA A 147 -25.90 -12.33 16.96
CA ALA A 147 -25.62 -13.15 18.16
C ALA A 147 -26.18 -14.58 18.11
N ASN A 148 -27.20 -14.82 17.29
CA ASN A 148 -27.83 -16.14 17.16
C ASN A 148 -27.24 -17.01 16.05
N GLN A 149 -26.18 -16.54 15.35
CA GLN A 149 -25.51 -17.30 14.31
C GLN A 149 -24.27 -17.98 14.89
N ALA A 150 -24.20 -19.30 14.76
CA ALA A 150 -23.01 -20.04 15.14
C ALA A 150 -21.94 -19.98 14.03
N GLY A 151 -20.71 -19.67 14.40
CA GLY A 151 -19.54 -19.71 13.55
C GLY A 151 -19.07 -18.34 13.04
N PRO A 152 -17.85 -18.29 12.51
CA PRO A 152 -17.23 -17.06 12.09
C PRO A 152 -17.88 -16.49 10.82
N ILE A 153 -18.05 -15.18 10.78
CA ILE A 153 -18.57 -14.44 9.62
C ILE A 153 -17.51 -13.45 9.17
N ASN A 154 -17.09 -13.56 7.90
CA ASN A 154 -16.20 -12.56 7.33
C ASN A 154 -16.98 -11.34 6.84
N HIS A 155 -16.40 -10.14 6.96
CA HIS A 155 -16.96 -8.94 6.38
C HIS A 155 -16.69 -8.86 4.87
N VAL A 156 -17.52 -8.11 4.13
CA VAL A 156 -17.38 -7.96 2.67
C VAL A 156 -16.32 -6.93 2.28
N LEU A 157 -16.06 -5.96 3.16
CA LEU A 157 -15.06 -4.93 2.94
C LEU A 157 -13.67 -5.48 3.27
N PRO A 158 -12.64 -5.32 2.41
CA PRO A 158 -11.25 -5.61 2.76
C PRO A 158 -10.74 -4.50 3.72
N ALA A 159 -11.16 -4.56 4.98
CA ALA A 159 -11.01 -3.46 5.95
C ALA A 159 -9.54 -3.18 6.26
N TRP A 160 -8.74 -4.22 6.36
CA TRP A 160 -7.32 -4.09 6.72
C TRP A 160 -6.51 -3.55 5.55
N ASP A 161 -6.82 -3.95 4.33
CA ASP A 161 -6.27 -3.34 3.12
C ASP A 161 -6.59 -1.85 3.04
N VAL A 162 -7.85 -1.48 3.29
CA VAL A 162 -8.30 -0.08 3.26
C VAL A 162 -7.61 0.73 4.35
N CYS A 163 -7.62 0.26 5.59
CA CYS A 163 -6.95 0.94 6.69
C CYS A 163 -5.45 1.08 6.43
N CYS A 164 -4.78 -0.01 6.02
CA CYS A 164 -3.36 -0.02 5.74
C CYS A 164 -2.99 0.97 4.61
N GLY A 165 -3.79 1.04 3.55
CA GLY A 165 -3.59 2.00 2.46
C GLY A 165 -3.70 3.45 2.93
N LEU A 166 -4.67 3.77 3.80
CA LEU A 166 -4.82 5.11 4.37
C LEU A 166 -3.69 5.44 5.37
N TYR A 167 -3.28 4.49 6.21
CA TYR A 167 -2.11 4.67 7.08
C TYR A 167 -0.83 4.90 6.27
N ALA A 168 -0.67 4.19 5.14
CA ALA A 168 0.47 4.40 4.26
C ALA A 168 0.48 5.79 3.62
N ALA A 169 -0.68 6.28 3.17
CA ALA A 169 -0.79 7.64 2.64
C ALA A 169 -0.45 8.70 3.71
N LEU A 170 -0.96 8.54 4.94
CA LEU A 170 -0.61 9.39 6.07
C LEU A 170 0.89 9.33 6.38
N ALA A 171 1.49 8.14 6.36
CA ALA A 171 2.91 7.94 6.61
C ALA A 171 3.79 8.62 5.55
N VAL A 172 3.39 8.57 4.26
CA VAL A 172 4.07 9.33 3.18
C VAL A 172 4.04 10.82 3.49
N VAL A 173 2.87 11.39 3.78
CA VAL A 173 2.72 12.83 4.07
C VAL A 173 3.55 13.24 5.29
N ALA A 174 3.54 12.44 6.35
CA ALA A 174 4.33 12.69 7.54
C ALA A 174 5.84 12.61 7.28
N ALA A 175 6.28 11.64 6.46
CA ALA A 175 7.68 11.48 6.07
C ALA A 175 8.17 12.61 5.16
N VAL A 176 7.35 13.05 4.19
CA VAL A 176 7.64 14.23 3.35
C VAL A 176 7.81 15.46 4.23
N ARG A 177 6.85 15.74 5.12
CA ARG A 177 6.95 16.86 6.06
C ARG A 177 8.23 16.81 6.90
N ARG A 178 8.60 15.63 7.42
CA ARG A 178 9.85 15.45 8.18
C ARG A 178 11.07 15.73 7.31
N ARG A 179 11.08 15.18 6.10
CA ARG A 179 12.17 15.37 5.14
C ARG A 179 12.37 16.85 4.79
N ASP A 180 11.29 17.58 4.56
CA ASP A 180 11.36 19.03 4.27
C ASP A 180 11.98 19.84 5.43
N GLN A 181 11.82 19.36 6.66
CA GLN A 181 12.37 20.02 7.84
C GLN A 181 13.80 19.60 8.18
N SER A 182 14.17 18.36 7.88
CA SER A 182 15.42 17.76 8.39
C SER A 182 16.38 17.29 7.30
N GLY A 183 15.94 17.20 6.05
CA GLY A 183 16.69 16.57 4.96
C GLY A 183 16.81 15.05 5.07
N VAL A 184 16.12 14.41 6.02
CA VAL A 184 16.26 12.97 6.32
C VAL A 184 15.10 12.19 5.72
N GLY A 185 15.41 11.17 4.90
CA GLY A 185 14.47 10.23 4.35
C GLY A 185 13.85 9.27 5.39
N ALA A 186 13.07 8.30 4.92
CA ALA A 186 12.41 7.34 5.81
C ALA A 186 12.28 5.96 5.17
N LYS A 187 12.58 4.92 5.96
CA LYS A 187 12.17 3.54 5.70
C LYS A 187 10.95 3.22 6.56
N ILE A 188 9.83 2.94 5.93
CA ILE A 188 8.55 2.71 6.62
C ILE A 188 8.02 1.35 6.18
N SER A 189 7.66 0.52 7.16
CA SER A 189 6.96 -0.75 6.93
C SER A 189 5.63 -0.72 7.66
N ILE A 190 4.56 -1.10 6.98
CA ILE A 190 3.20 -1.15 7.53
C ILE A 190 2.63 -2.52 7.19
N ALA A 191 2.27 -3.31 8.21
CA ALA A 191 1.65 -4.61 8.02
C ALA A 191 0.14 -4.56 8.28
N LEU A 192 -0.63 -5.29 7.48
CA LEU A 192 -2.07 -5.42 7.67
C LEU A 192 -2.41 -5.97 9.05
N GLU A 193 -1.65 -6.97 9.50
CA GLU A 193 -1.84 -7.59 10.82
C GLU A 193 -1.61 -6.60 11.96
N ASP A 194 -0.56 -5.78 11.89
CA ASP A 194 -0.27 -4.75 12.89
C ASP A 194 -1.39 -3.70 12.94
N VAL A 195 -1.92 -3.31 11.79
CA VAL A 195 -3.07 -2.38 11.71
C VAL A 195 -4.32 -2.99 12.34
N ALA A 196 -4.60 -4.28 12.09
CA ALA A 196 -5.74 -4.97 12.66
C ALA A 196 -5.61 -5.10 14.19
N LEU A 197 -4.44 -5.52 14.68
CA LEU A 197 -4.17 -5.64 16.12
C LEU A 197 -4.18 -4.28 16.83
N ALA A 198 -3.58 -3.25 16.22
CA ALA A 198 -3.63 -1.89 16.76
C ALA A 198 -5.07 -1.37 16.84
N THR A 199 -5.90 -1.66 15.84
CA THR A 199 -7.32 -1.28 15.85
C THR A 199 -8.05 -1.95 17.01
N ALA A 200 -7.88 -3.26 17.21
CA ALA A 200 -8.46 -3.99 18.35
C ALA A 200 -7.97 -3.42 19.68
N GLY A 201 -6.67 -3.14 19.81
CA GLY A 201 -6.07 -2.56 21.02
C GLY A 201 -6.59 -1.16 21.32
N ASN A 202 -6.63 -0.28 20.33
CA ASN A 202 -7.11 1.09 20.47
C ASN A 202 -8.60 1.18 20.85
N LEU A 203 -9.40 0.20 20.42
CA LEU A 203 -10.81 0.07 20.80
C LEU A 203 -11.01 -0.61 22.15
N GLY A 204 -9.94 -1.03 22.83
CA GLY A 204 -9.98 -1.68 24.14
C GLY A 204 -10.37 -3.16 24.08
N TRP A 205 -10.54 -3.75 22.91
CA TRP A 205 -11.04 -5.12 22.78
C TRP A 205 -10.04 -6.17 23.30
N LEU A 206 -8.74 -5.92 23.20
CA LEU A 206 -7.71 -6.82 23.75
C LEU A 206 -7.75 -6.89 25.27
N LEU A 207 -8.21 -5.83 25.94
CA LEU A 207 -8.38 -5.80 27.40
C LEU A 207 -9.70 -6.40 27.83
N SER A 208 -10.74 -6.31 27.00
CA SER A 208 -12.07 -6.86 27.27
C SER A 208 -12.10 -8.39 27.26
N LEU A 209 -11.26 -9.04 26.47
CA LEU A 209 -11.16 -10.50 26.42
C LEU A 209 -10.59 -11.15 27.71
N ILE A 210 -10.06 -10.35 28.63
CA ILE A 210 -9.57 -10.81 29.95
C ILE A 210 -10.70 -10.84 31.00
N HIS A 211 -11.83 -10.21 30.70
CA HIS A 211 -12.95 -10.02 31.64
C HIS A 211 -14.30 -10.61 31.18
N ILE A 212 -14.29 -11.42 30.12
CA ILE A 212 -15.48 -12.18 29.67
C ILE A 212 -15.34 -13.64 30.09
#